data_bd2175b9fa37fe6d258f7b7ff658d1cd
#
_entry.id   bd2175b9fa37fe6d258f7b7ff658d1cd
#
_cell.length_a   1.000
_cell.length_b   1.000
_cell.length_c   1.000
_cell.angle_alpha   90.00
_cell.angle_beta   90.00
_cell.angle_gamma   90.00
#
_symmetry.space_group_name_H-M   'P 1'
#
loop_
_entity.id
_entity.type
_entity.pdbx_description
1 polymer ?
#
loop_
_entity_poly.entity_id
_entity_poly.type
_entity_poly.pdbx_seq_one_letter_code
_entity_poly.pdbx_strand_id
1 'polypeptide(L)'
;MGINAGAEMTTFEMRFIALRCKDTIAPTGTIAQGVPAKQLNSNGEVYENKYGLTTSQRLYGTVTENREGRGPCYLGTKGISKEQEEDLYKAYLNMAPSQTLKWLEAVGGPSEENVEIEGTEPYIVGGHTASGYWVDNNRETTIHGLFAAGDVAGGCPQKYVTGALAEGEIAAQAIAERLEGSGKGFVVNEVADSELSENAFAKKSEYERFLNNKQGLVDIEQTEEAMQKIMDQYAGGISTDYQYNEARLELADEKIKFLEQSIDNLAAQDADDLLRIYEIRERLTVCRSVIAHLKARKETRWHSFAENLDYPNKDDKNFNKYVNSRLENGEIKIIIRDLVEGGKSYEHCD
;
A
#
# COMPACT_ATOMS: atom_id res chain seq x y z
N MET A 1 6.31 5.97 11.37
CA MET A 1 6.35 6.36 12.81
C MET A 1 5.78 5.27 13.72
N GLY A 2 4.50 4.90 13.64
CA GLY A 2 3.88 3.97 14.59
C GLY A 2 4.52 2.58 14.66
N ILE A 3 4.98 2.01 13.52
CA ILE A 3 5.75 0.75 13.52
C ILE A 3 6.98 0.89 14.41
N ASN A 4 7.73 1.97 14.25
CA ASN A 4 8.96 2.23 15.03
C ASN A 4 8.67 2.50 16.53
N ALA A 5 7.45 2.94 16.85
CA ALA A 5 6.97 3.08 18.22
C ALA A 5 6.45 1.75 18.82
N GLY A 6 6.44 0.67 18.06
CA GLY A 6 6.00 -0.65 18.51
C GLY A 6 4.50 -0.91 18.38
N ALA A 7 3.77 -0.09 17.60
CA ALA A 7 2.37 -0.37 17.30
C ALA A 7 2.23 -1.66 16.49
N GLU A 8 1.20 -2.44 16.80
CA GLU A 8 0.86 -3.63 16.03
C GLU A 8 0.19 -3.22 14.71
N MET A 9 0.66 -3.83 13.63
CA MET A 9 0.14 -3.63 12.27
C MET A 9 -0.58 -4.90 11.80
N THR A 10 -1.56 -4.75 10.92
CA THR A 10 -2.37 -5.87 10.42
C THR A 10 -2.39 -5.97 8.91
N THR A 11 -2.43 -7.18 8.40
CA THR A 11 -2.78 -7.57 7.01
C THR A 11 -1.95 -6.89 5.90
N PHE A 12 -0.67 -6.64 6.12
CA PHE A 12 0.22 -6.04 5.11
C PHE A 12 0.46 -6.93 3.88
N GLU A 13 0.13 -8.20 3.96
CA GLU A 13 0.12 -9.11 2.81
C GLU A 13 -1.07 -8.85 1.86
N MET A 14 -2.13 -8.17 2.32
CA MET A 14 -3.26 -7.75 1.50
C MET A 14 -2.95 -6.43 0.80
N ARG A 15 -2.16 -6.49 -0.23
CA ARG A 15 -1.82 -5.31 -1.04
C ARG A 15 -2.90 -5.06 -2.09
N PHE A 16 -3.22 -3.80 -2.33
CA PHE A 16 -4.10 -3.43 -3.42
C PHE A 16 -3.30 -3.22 -4.70
N ILE A 17 -3.71 -3.86 -5.77
CA ILE A 17 -3.18 -3.67 -7.11
C ILE A 17 -4.32 -3.11 -7.95
N ALA A 18 -4.17 -1.89 -8.41
CA ALA A 18 -5.17 -1.24 -9.23
C ALA A 18 -4.98 -1.59 -10.70
N LEU A 19 -6.09 -1.64 -11.45
CA LEU A 19 -6.05 -1.63 -12.89
C LEU A 19 -6.08 -0.18 -13.37
N ARG A 20 -5.09 0.23 -14.18
CA ARG A 20 -4.90 1.60 -14.66
C ARG A 20 -4.77 1.63 -16.18
N CYS A 21 -5.03 2.80 -16.76
CA CYS A 21 -4.59 3.09 -18.12
C CYS A 21 -3.06 3.10 -18.12
N LYS A 22 -2.44 2.38 -19.04
CA LYS A 22 -1.00 2.18 -19.08
C LYS A 22 -0.22 3.48 -19.09
N ASP A 23 0.90 3.51 -18.40
CA ASP A 23 1.80 4.67 -18.22
C ASP A 23 1.15 5.88 -17.55
N THR A 24 0.01 5.71 -16.87
CA THR A 24 -0.67 6.76 -16.13
C THR A 24 -1.23 6.22 -14.82
N ILE A 25 -1.67 7.14 -13.93
CA ILE A 25 -2.43 6.78 -12.72
C ILE A 25 -3.94 6.72 -12.97
N ALA A 26 -4.37 6.87 -14.21
CA ALA A 26 -5.79 7.02 -14.56
C ALA A 26 -6.59 5.74 -14.27
N PRO A 27 -7.65 5.80 -13.46
CA PRO A 27 -8.45 4.65 -13.10
C PRO A 27 -9.30 4.18 -14.28
N THR A 28 -9.34 2.88 -14.50
CA THR A 28 -10.10 2.25 -15.60
C THR A 28 -11.61 2.26 -15.38
N GLY A 29 -12.07 2.37 -14.12
CA GLY A 29 -13.50 2.33 -13.78
C GLY A 29 -14.35 3.41 -14.47
N THR A 30 -13.80 4.60 -14.64
CA THR A 30 -14.49 5.71 -15.30
C THR A 30 -14.75 5.43 -16.79
N ILE A 31 -13.78 4.82 -17.49
CA ILE A 31 -13.96 4.41 -18.89
C ILE A 31 -14.96 3.24 -18.96
N ALA A 32 -14.83 2.24 -18.09
CA ALA A 32 -15.67 1.06 -18.13
C ALA A 32 -17.15 1.35 -17.78
N GLN A 33 -17.41 2.39 -16.99
CA GLN A 33 -18.78 2.81 -16.60
C GLN A 33 -19.32 3.96 -17.42
N GLY A 34 -18.49 4.92 -17.80
CA GLY A 34 -18.90 6.11 -18.54
C GLY A 34 -19.17 5.84 -20.02
N VAL A 35 -18.40 4.95 -20.61
CA VAL A 35 -18.65 4.39 -21.95
C VAL A 35 -18.70 2.87 -21.83
N PRO A 36 -19.53 2.15 -22.59
CA PRO A 36 -19.70 0.70 -22.43
C PRO A 36 -18.47 -0.08 -22.92
N ALA A 37 -17.29 0.29 -22.43
CA ALA A 37 -16.02 -0.30 -22.81
C ALA A 37 -15.84 -1.66 -22.13
N LYS A 38 -15.59 -2.70 -22.93
CA LYS A 38 -15.27 -4.07 -22.49
C LYS A 38 -13.77 -4.27 -22.43
N GLN A 39 -13.32 -5.16 -21.54
CA GLN A 39 -11.92 -5.59 -21.52
C GLN A 39 -11.63 -6.55 -22.68
N LEU A 40 -10.66 -6.19 -23.49
CA LEU A 40 -10.24 -6.93 -24.69
C LEU A 40 -8.79 -7.38 -24.53
N ASN A 41 -8.47 -8.58 -25.01
CA ASN A 41 -7.09 -9.01 -25.20
C ASN A 41 -6.54 -8.54 -26.56
N SER A 42 -5.28 -8.86 -26.86
CA SER A 42 -4.62 -8.47 -28.12
C SER A 42 -5.29 -9.05 -29.37
N ASN A 43 -6.05 -10.14 -29.24
CA ASN A 43 -6.82 -10.73 -30.31
C ASN A 43 -8.18 -10.04 -30.55
N GLY A 44 -8.53 -9.04 -29.73
CA GLY A 44 -9.83 -8.37 -29.77
C GLY A 44 -10.96 -9.16 -29.09
N GLU A 45 -10.65 -10.21 -28.36
CA GLU A 45 -11.61 -11.03 -27.66
C GLU A 45 -11.99 -10.42 -26.32
N VAL A 46 -13.30 -10.38 -25.98
CA VAL A 46 -13.79 -9.95 -24.68
C VAL A 46 -13.53 -11.04 -23.65
N TYR A 47 -12.67 -10.76 -22.66
CA TYR A 47 -12.32 -11.76 -21.64
C TYR A 47 -12.92 -11.53 -20.26
N GLU A 48 -13.48 -10.36 -19.98
CA GLU A 48 -13.98 -10.01 -18.63
C GLU A 48 -15.01 -11.01 -18.07
N ASN A 49 -15.85 -11.59 -18.92
CA ASN A 49 -16.85 -12.59 -18.51
C ASN A 49 -16.23 -13.91 -18.02
N LYS A 50 -15.00 -14.22 -18.47
CA LYS A 50 -14.26 -15.43 -18.05
C LYS A 50 -13.79 -15.34 -16.61
N TYR A 51 -13.41 -14.13 -16.14
CA TYR A 51 -12.81 -13.91 -14.84
C TYR A 51 -13.75 -13.25 -13.84
N GLY A 52 -14.75 -12.49 -14.30
CA GLY A 52 -15.71 -11.72 -13.52
C GLY A 52 -15.54 -10.22 -13.65
N LEU A 53 -16.48 -9.47 -13.04
CA LEU A 53 -16.64 -8.03 -13.25
C LEU A 53 -16.25 -7.15 -12.06
N THR A 54 -15.88 -7.75 -10.91
CA THR A 54 -15.39 -6.97 -9.78
C THR A 54 -14.01 -6.37 -10.11
N THR A 55 -13.62 -5.29 -9.44
CA THR A 55 -12.33 -4.63 -9.65
C THR A 55 -11.17 -5.62 -9.58
N SER A 56 -11.16 -6.48 -8.57
CA SER A 56 -10.13 -7.50 -8.38
C SER A 56 -10.12 -8.55 -9.48
N GLN A 57 -11.29 -9.00 -9.94
CA GLN A 57 -11.40 -9.98 -11.02
C GLN A 57 -10.98 -9.41 -12.36
N ARG A 58 -11.27 -8.14 -12.63
CA ARG A 58 -10.83 -7.43 -13.84
C ARG A 58 -9.32 -7.34 -13.91
N LEU A 59 -8.68 -7.00 -12.78
CA LEU A 59 -7.21 -6.99 -12.68
C LEU A 59 -6.66 -8.40 -12.91
N TYR A 60 -7.16 -9.39 -12.19
CA TYR A 60 -6.72 -10.78 -12.31
C TYR A 60 -6.83 -11.30 -13.75
N GLY A 61 -7.94 -10.97 -14.42
CA GLY A 61 -8.14 -11.32 -15.84
C GLY A 61 -7.07 -10.68 -16.73
N THR A 62 -6.79 -9.38 -16.55
CA THR A 62 -5.76 -8.66 -17.33
C THR A 62 -4.38 -9.29 -17.14
N VAL A 63 -3.98 -9.54 -15.88
CA VAL A 63 -2.69 -10.17 -15.56
C VAL A 63 -2.60 -11.58 -16.17
N THR A 64 -3.68 -12.36 -16.09
CA THR A 64 -3.69 -13.73 -16.64
C THR A 64 -3.63 -13.73 -18.15
N GLU A 65 -4.38 -12.85 -18.84
CA GLU A 65 -4.30 -12.73 -20.31
C GLU A 65 -2.89 -12.33 -20.76
N ASN A 66 -2.24 -11.38 -20.07
CA ASN A 66 -0.86 -10.99 -20.36
C ASN A 66 0.11 -12.17 -20.15
N ARG A 67 0.01 -12.87 -19.02
CA ARG A 67 0.87 -14.01 -18.67
C ARG A 67 0.74 -15.18 -19.66
N GLU A 68 -0.45 -15.40 -20.16
CA GLU A 68 -0.73 -16.46 -21.15
C GLU A 68 -0.42 -16.03 -22.60
N GLY A 69 0.22 -14.86 -22.80
CA GLY A 69 0.66 -14.37 -24.11
C GLY A 69 -0.46 -13.81 -24.98
N ARG A 70 -1.61 -13.47 -24.40
CA ARG A 70 -2.73 -12.82 -25.11
C ARG A 70 -2.82 -11.29 -24.81
N GLY A 71 -1.84 -10.75 -24.10
CA GLY A 71 -1.68 -9.30 -23.97
C GLY A 71 -1.00 -8.65 -25.18
N PRO A 72 -0.93 -7.29 -25.20
CA PRO A 72 -1.47 -6.38 -24.20
C PRO A 72 -3.00 -6.36 -24.17
N CYS A 73 -3.54 -5.92 -23.01
CA CYS A 73 -4.98 -5.84 -22.81
C CYS A 73 -5.47 -4.40 -22.91
N TYR A 74 -6.73 -4.24 -23.30
CA TYR A 74 -7.32 -2.94 -23.59
C TYR A 74 -8.73 -2.78 -22.98
N LEU A 75 -9.16 -1.53 -22.80
CA LEU A 75 -10.57 -1.17 -22.78
C LEU A 75 -11.01 -0.81 -24.18
N GLY A 76 -12.08 -1.45 -24.67
CA GLY A 76 -12.63 -1.26 -26.01
C GLY A 76 -13.34 0.09 -26.14
N THR A 77 -12.59 1.15 -26.37
CA THR A 77 -13.10 2.51 -26.55
C THR A 77 -13.20 2.91 -28.00
N LYS A 78 -12.54 2.20 -28.90
CA LYS A 78 -12.57 2.49 -30.33
C LYS A 78 -14.01 2.47 -30.87
N GLY A 79 -14.40 3.55 -31.52
CA GLY A 79 -15.73 3.72 -32.11
C GLY A 79 -16.79 4.29 -31.16
N ILE A 80 -16.42 4.76 -29.96
CA ILE A 80 -17.33 5.54 -29.10
C ILE A 80 -17.74 6.84 -29.81
N SER A 81 -18.88 7.41 -29.41
CA SER A 81 -19.36 8.67 -29.99
C SER A 81 -18.47 9.84 -29.57
N LYS A 82 -18.51 10.93 -30.35
CA LYS A 82 -17.82 12.18 -30.01
C LYS A 82 -18.26 12.73 -28.65
N GLU A 83 -19.53 12.61 -28.30
CA GLU A 83 -20.07 13.04 -27.01
C GLU A 83 -19.44 12.24 -25.87
N GLN A 84 -19.35 10.90 -26.02
CA GLN A 84 -18.69 10.03 -25.06
C GLN A 84 -17.19 10.33 -24.92
N GLU A 85 -16.52 10.63 -26.03
CA GLU A 85 -15.13 11.03 -26.04
C GLU A 85 -14.91 12.34 -25.27
N GLU A 86 -15.73 13.37 -25.54
CA GLU A 86 -15.68 14.64 -24.81
C GLU A 86 -15.93 14.47 -23.31
N ASP A 87 -16.84 13.58 -22.92
CA ASP A 87 -17.11 13.29 -21.52
C ASP A 87 -15.94 12.59 -20.84
N LEU A 88 -15.23 11.69 -21.55
CA LEU A 88 -13.98 11.11 -21.06
C LEU A 88 -12.90 12.17 -20.86
N TYR A 89 -12.70 13.07 -21.82
CA TYR A 89 -11.75 14.19 -21.67
C TYR A 89 -12.07 15.05 -20.44
N LYS A 90 -13.34 15.43 -20.24
CA LYS A 90 -13.78 16.22 -19.08
C LYS A 90 -13.53 15.48 -17.76
N ALA A 91 -13.86 14.20 -17.71
CA ALA A 91 -13.66 13.39 -16.51
C ALA A 91 -12.18 13.25 -16.14
N TYR A 92 -11.33 12.94 -17.10
CA TYR A 92 -9.92 12.71 -16.85
C TYR A 92 -9.11 13.99 -16.67
N LEU A 93 -9.55 15.12 -17.23
CA LEU A 93 -8.91 16.42 -17.01
C LEU A 93 -8.84 16.76 -15.50
N ASN A 94 -9.86 16.39 -14.74
CA ASN A 94 -9.91 16.64 -13.30
C ASN A 94 -9.31 15.48 -12.47
N MET A 95 -9.47 14.25 -12.94
CA MET A 95 -9.14 13.06 -12.14
C MET A 95 -7.72 12.55 -12.38
N ALA A 96 -7.26 12.58 -13.62
CA ALA A 96 -5.94 12.11 -14.03
C ALA A 96 -5.49 12.86 -15.31
N PRO A 97 -5.04 14.12 -15.20
CA PRO A 97 -4.68 14.96 -16.34
C PRO A 97 -3.64 14.34 -17.28
N SER A 98 -2.75 13.50 -16.75
CA SER A 98 -1.75 12.76 -17.54
C SER A 98 -2.38 11.89 -18.64
N GLN A 99 -3.56 11.30 -18.39
CA GLN A 99 -4.27 10.54 -19.40
C GLN A 99 -4.86 11.45 -20.50
N THR A 100 -5.37 12.59 -20.12
CA THR A 100 -5.86 13.59 -21.08
C THR A 100 -4.73 14.09 -21.98
N LEU A 101 -3.56 14.40 -21.40
CA LEU A 101 -2.37 14.80 -22.15
C LEU A 101 -1.92 13.69 -23.12
N LYS A 102 -1.87 12.45 -22.66
CA LYS A 102 -1.53 11.29 -23.49
C LYS A 102 -2.45 11.17 -24.72
N TRP A 103 -3.75 11.37 -24.56
CA TRP A 103 -4.69 11.36 -25.68
C TRP A 103 -4.53 12.56 -26.62
N LEU A 104 -4.21 13.73 -26.09
CA LEU A 104 -3.98 14.94 -26.91
C LEU A 104 -2.66 14.85 -27.70
N GLU A 105 -1.66 14.18 -27.18
CA GLU A 105 -0.36 13.96 -27.85
C GLU A 105 -0.42 12.80 -28.86
N ALA A 106 -1.34 11.87 -28.70
CA ALA A 106 -1.54 10.76 -29.63
C ALA A 106 -2.19 11.24 -30.94
N VAL A 107 -1.93 10.52 -32.03
CA VAL A 107 -2.54 10.81 -33.36
C VAL A 107 -4.04 10.48 -33.41
N GLY A 108 -4.62 10.03 -32.31
CA GLY A 108 -6.05 9.76 -32.16
C GLY A 108 -6.44 9.73 -30.70
N GLY A 109 -7.66 10.15 -30.38
CA GLY A 109 -8.21 10.06 -29.04
C GLY A 109 -8.73 8.67 -28.71
N PRO A 110 -9.43 8.53 -27.58
CA PRO A 110 -9.98 7.23 -27.15
C PRO A 110 -11.07 6.68 -28.09
N SER A 111 -11.62 7.50 -29.00
CA SER A 111 -12.56 7.04 -30.03
C SER A 111 -11.87 6.36 -31.24
N GLU A 112 -10.59 6.66 -31.47
CA GLU A 112 -9.82 6.12 -32.58
C GLU A 112 -9.06 4.85 -32.21
N GLU A 113 -8.59 4.75 -30.97
CA GLU A 113 -7.82 3.63 -30.47
C GLU A 113 -8.33 3.14 -29.11
N ASN A 114 -8.21 1.83 -28.87
CA ASN A 114 -8.52 1.25 -27.56
C ASN A 114 -7.49 1.71 -26.52
N VAL A 115 -7.93 1.90 -25.28
CA VAL A 115 -7.08 2.32 -24.18
C VAL A 115 -6.37 1.10 -23.59
N GLU A 116 -5.05 1.01 -23.74
CA GLU A 116 -4.25 -0.03 -23.11
C GLU A 116 -4.29 0.08 -21.58
N ILE A 117 -4.40 -1.08 -20.92
CA ILE A 117 -4.54 -1.20 -19.46
C ILE A 117 -3.53 -2.16 -18.86
N GLU A 118 -3.10 -1.85 -17.66
CA GLU A 118 -2.16 -2.68 -16.90
C GLU A 118 -2.42 -2.59 -15.39
N GLY A 119 -1.83 -3.49 -14.62
CA GLY A 119 -1.80 -3.42 -13.17
C GLY A 119 -0.73 -2.44 -12.67
N THR A 120 -1.01 -1.81 -11.54
CA THR A 120 -0.04 -0.91 -10.88
C THR A 120 0.88 -1.69 -9.95
N GLU A 121 1.85 -0.97 -9.37
CA GLU A 121 2.57 -1.43 -8.20
C GLU A 121 1.59 -1.75 -7.06
N PRO A 122 1.91 -2.76 -6.24
CA PRO A 122 1.10 -3.09 -5.08
C PRO A 122 1.12 -2.00 -4.00
N TYR A 123 -0.05 -1.57 -3.54
CA TYR A 123 -0.20 -0.66 -2.40
C TYR A 123 -0.59 -1.43 -1.14
N ILE A 124 -0.07 -1.04 0.01
CA ILE A 124 -0.51 -1.56 1.31
C ILE A 124 -1.57 -0.69 1.98
N VAL A 125 -1.70 0.56 1.55
CA VAL A 125 -2.63 1.56 2.06
C VAL A 125 -3.52 2.06 0.93
N GLY A 126 -4.66 2.59 1.28
CA GLY A 126 -5.66 3.12 0.34
C GLY A 126 -7.01 2.49 0.56
N GLY A 127 -8.02 3.04 -0.07
CA GLY A 127 -9.43 2.69 0.16
C GLY A 127 -9.83 1.24 -0.14
N HIS A 128 -8.92 0.39 -0.57
CA HIS A 128 -9.21 -0.98 -1.02
C HIS A 128 -8.51 -2.07 -0.22
N THR A 129 -7.75 -1.72 0.83
CA THR A 129 -7.06 -2.71 1.67
C THR A 129 -7.60 -2.68 3.09
N ALA A 130 -7.40 -3.79 3.81
CA ALA A 130 -7.64 -3.88 5.25
C ALA A 130 -6.34 -3.68 6.07
N SER A 131 -5.24 -3.34 5.41
CA SER A 131 -3.94 -3.12 6.05
C SER A 131 -3.88 -1.79 6.80
N GLY A 132 -3.12 -1.75 7.88
CA GLY A 132 -2.94 -0.57 8.71
C GLY A 132 -2.63 -0.91 10.15
N TYR A 133 -2.86 0.04 11.04
CA TYR A 133 -2.75 -0.19 12.48
C TYR A 133 -3.81 -1.18 12.95
N TRP A 134 -3.42 -2.12 13.80
CA TRP A 134 -4.38 -2.95 14.52
C TRP A 134 -5.07 -2.09 15.58
N VAL A 135 -6.36 -1.82 15.38
CA VAL A 135 -7.15 -0.92 16.24
C VAL A 135 -8.30 -1.67 16.89
N ASP A 136 -8.73 -1.18 18.05
CA ASP A 136 -9.95 -1.62 18.71
C ASP A 136 -11.21 -0.92 18.17
N ASN A 137 -12.36 -1.15 18.80
CA ASN A 137 -13.62 -0.51 18.41
C ASN A 137 -13.61 1.01 18.58
N ASN A 138 -12.78 1.54 19.47
CA ASN A 138 -12.59 2.96 19.75
C ASN A 138 -11.55 3.61 18.83
N ARG A 139 -10.96 2.84 17.94
CA ARG A 139 -9.87 3.25 17.03
C ARG A 139 -8.55 3.53 17.74
N GLU A 140 -8.40 3.06 18.98
CA GLU A 140 -7.12 3.07 19.66
C GLU A 140 -6.22 1.95 19.09
N THR A 141 -4.94 2.26 18.91
CA THR A 141 -3.92 1.28 18.52
C THR A 141 -3.45 0.50 19.75
N THR A 142 -2.56 -0.46 19.56
CA THR A 142 -1.91 -1.15 20.71
C THR A 142 -0.96 -0.24 21.51
N ILE A 143 -0.76 0.99 21.10
CA ILE A 143 -0.06 2.02 21.88
C ILE A 143 -1.11 2.92 22.52
N HIS A 144 -1.13 2.91 23.84
CA HIS A 144 -2.07 3.69 24.63
C HIS A 144 -1.99 5.20 24.29
N GLY A 145 -3.14 5.78 23.98
CA GLY A 145 -3.26 7.20 23.59
C GLY A 145 -2.98 7.48 22.11
N LEU A 146 -2.59 6.48 21.32
CA LEU A 146 -2.43 6.60 19.86
C LEU A 146 -3.66 6.03 19.16
N PHE A 147 -4.38 6.88 18.43
CA PHE A 147 -5.56 6.52 17.66
C PHE A 147 -5.25 6.54 16.15
N ALA A 148 -5.90 5.67 15.38
CA ALA A 148 -5.78 5.63 13.94
C ALA A 148 -7.17 5.57 13.29
N ALA A 149 -7.41 6.45 12.31
CA ALA A 149 -8.67 6.55 11.60
C ALA A 149 -8.42 6.69 10.08
N GLY A 150 -9.36 6.24 9.28
CA GLY A 150 -9.29 6.28 7.83
C GLY A 150 -8.30 5.25 7.25
N ASP A 151 -7.59 5.61 6.19
CA ASP A 151 -6.73 4.70 5.43
C ASP A 151 -5.60 4.05 6.25
N VAL A 152 -5.19 4.65 7.35
CA VAL A 152 -4.15 4.11 8.23
C VAL A 152 -4.67 3.10 9.25
N ALA A 153 -5.98 3.08 9.53
CA ALA A 153 -6.60 2.10 10.41
C ALA A 153 -6.77 0.75 9.70
N GLY A 154 -6.31 -0.33 10.30
CA GLY A 154 -6.51 -1.68 9.78
C GLY A 154 -7.95 -2.15 9.95
N GLY A 155 -8.38 -3.07 9.11
CA GLY A 155 -9.70 -3.70 9.20
C GLY A 155 -10.89 -2.88 8.74
N CYS A 156 -10.71 -1.62 8.37
CA CYS A 156 -11.78 -0.79 7.82
C CYS A 156 -12.12 -1.22 6.40
N PRO A 157 -13.33 -1.75 6.14
CA PRO A 157 -13.67 -2.32 4.84
C PRO A 157 -13.96 -1.27 3.77
N GLN A 158 -14.19 -0.03 4.17
CA GLN A 158 -14.53 1.08 3.27
C GLN A 158 -13.81 2.35 3.74
N LYS A 159 -12.57 2.52 3.32
CA LYS A 159 -11.73 3.59 3.79
C LYS A 159 -12.09 4.93 3.19
N TYR A 160 -12.23 5.14 1.97
CA TYR A 160 -12.62 6.38 1.32
C TYR A 160 -13.12 7.51 2.26
N VAL A 161 -13.46 8.66 1.73
CA VAL A 161 -13.90 9.83 2.52
C VAL A 161 -14.99 9.49 3.53
N THR A 162 -16.00 8.71 3.15
CA THR A 162 -17.11 8.34 4.05
C THR A 162 -16.62 7.50 5.22
N GLY A 163 -15.80 6.48 4.96
CA GLY A 163 -15.24 5.64 6.01
C GLY A 163 -14.27 6.41 6.90
N ALA A 164 -13.42 7.26 6.32
CA ALA A 164 -12.47 8.07 7.08
C ALA A 164 -13.16 9.07 8.02
N LEU A 165 -14.27 9.69 7.59
CA LEU A 165 -15.07 10.58 8.44
C LEU A 165 -15.74 9.82 9.60
N ALA A 166 -16.34 8.66 9.31
CA ALA A 166 -16.96 7.82 10.34
C ALA A 166 -15.93 7.32 11.37
N GLU A 167 -14.77 6.88 10.92
CA GLU A 167 -13.66 6.46 11.79
C GLU A 167 -13.14 7.62 12.65
N GLY A 168 -13.00 8.80 12.05
CA GLY A 168 -12.60 10.01 12.77
C GLY A 168 -13.59 10.41 13.85
N GLU A 169 -14.90 10.29 13.59
CA GLU A 169 -15.96 10.55 14.59
C GLU A 169 -15.88 9.55 15.75
N ILE A 170 -15.74 8.25 15.48
CA ILE A 170 -15.58 7.22 16.51
C ILE A 170 -14.35 7.51 17.38
N ALA A 171 -13.20 7.80 16.78
CA ALA A 171 -11.98 8.11 17.51
C ALA A 171 -12.15 9.38 18.39
N ALA A 172 -12.75 10.43 17.82
CA ALA A 172 -12.99 11.68 18.57
C ALA A 172 -13.92 11.50 19.78
N GLN A 173 -14.99 10.73 19.62
CA GLN A 173 -15.90 10.40 20.74
C GLN A 173 -15.18 9.60 21.83
N ALA A 174 -14.45 8.56 21.46
CA ALA A 174 -13.70 7.77 22.43
C ALA A 174 -12.63 8.58 23.18
N ILE A 175 -11.95 9.50 22.51
CA ILE A 175 -11.01 10.43 23.13
C ILE A 175 -11.71 11.36 24.10
N ALA A 176 -12.86 11.95 23.69
CA ALA A 176 -13.63 12.86 24.55
C ALA A 176 -14.13 12.16 25.82
N GLU A 177 -14.74 10.98 25.69
CA GLU A 177 -15.21 10.18 26.84
C GLU A 177 -14.07 9.83 27.80
N ARG A 178 -12.90 9.49 27.28
CA ARG A 178 -11.72 9.22 28.11
C ARG A 178 -11.26 10.46 28.88
N LEU A 179 -11.23 11.62 28.23
CA LEU A 179 -10.84 12.88 28.85
C LEU A 179 -11.82 13.32 29.93
N GLU A 180 -13.14 13.18 29.72
CA GLU A 180 -14.18 13.51 30.66
C GLU A 180 -14.26 12.53 31.85
N GLY A 181 -14.16 11.22 31.55
CA GLY A 181 -14.31 10.16 32.54
C GLY A 181 -13.15 10.02 33.51
N SER A 182 -11.96 10.44 33.10
CA SER A 182 -10.76 10.26 33.93
C SER A 182 -10.65 11.22 35.10
N GLY A 183 -11.38 12.34 35.10
CA GLY A 183 -11.25 13.41 36.15
C GLY A 183 -9.81 13.85 36.45
N LYS A 184 -8.89 13.13 35.85
CA LYS A 184 -7.45 13.33 35.80
C LYS A 184 -7.15 13.41 34.31
N GLY A 185 -6.76 14.54 33.81
CA GLY A 185 -6.25 14.67 32.44
C GLY A 185 -5.30 13.50 32.11
N PHE A 186 -5.04 13.27 30.83
CA PHE A 186 -4.04 12.31 30.42
C PHE A 186 -2.88 12.37 31.39
N VAL A 187 -2.56 11.28 32.05
CA VAL A 187 -1.28 11.13 32.72
C VAL A 187 -0.25 11.09 31.59
N VAL A 188 0.16 12.26 31.15
CA VAL A 188 1.40 12.38 30.41
C VAL A 188 2.44 11.91 31.42
N ASN A 189 3.04 10.76 31.20
CA ASN A 189 4.26 10.43 31.91
C ASN A 189 5.18 11.61 31.66
N GLU A 190 5.45 12.41 32.70
CA GLU A 190 6.38 13.53 32.57
C GLU A 190 7.73 12.93 32.16
N VAL A 191 8.02 13.00 30.88
CA VAL A 191 9.36 12.70 30.39
C VAL A 191 10.25 13.80 30.97
N ALA A 192 11.26 13.44 31.72
CA ALA A 192 12.15 14.40 32.33
C ALA A 192 12.73 15.34 31.23
N ASP A 193 12.77 16.64 31.49
CA ASP A 193 13.34 17.63 30.56
C ASP A 193 14.76 17.26 30.09
N SER A 194 15.52 16.56 30.92
CA SER A 194 16.84 16.01 30.58
C SER A 194 16.74 14.95 29.47
N GLU A 195 15.80 14.04 29.54
CA GLU A 195 15.60 12.97 28.55
C GLU A 195 15.11 13.54 27.21
N LEU A 196 14.20 14.50 27.22
CA LEU A 196 13.77 15.22 26.02
C LEU A 196 14.92 15.96 25.37
N SER A 197 15.76 16.62 26.17
CA SER A 197 16.94 17.35 25.70
C SER A 197 17.99 16.42 25.11
N GLU A 198 18.24 15.27 25.73
CA GLU A 198 19.16 14.25 25.20
C GLU A 198 18.67 13.67 23.88
N ASN A 199 17.38 13.34 23.78
CA ASN A 199 16.78 12.85 22.55
C ASN A 199 16.82 13.89 21.42
N ALA A 200 16.53 15.15 21.73
CA ALA A 200 16.61 16.25 20.77
C ALA A 200 18.06 16.47 20.27
N PHE A 201 19.03 16.40 21.18
CA PHE A 201 20.44 16.52 20.84
C PHE A 201 20.93 15.35 19.98
N ALA A 202 20.53 14.14 20.31
CA ALA A 202 20.86 12.94 19.50
C ALA A 202 20.29 13.06 18.08
N LYS A 203 19.03 13.51 17.93
CA LYS A 203 18.42 13.76 16.62
C LYS A 203 19.12 14.85 15.85
N LYS A 204 19.46 15.95 16.50
CA LYS A 204 20.22 17.04 15.88
C LYS A 204 21.58 16.54 15.37
N SER A 205 22.29 15.77 16.17
CA SER A 205 23.60 15.20 15.80
C SER A 205 23.48 14.23 14.61
N GLU A 206 22.39 13.47 14.54
CA GLU A 206 22.08 12.60 13.40
C GLU A 206 21.84 13.44 12.12
N TYR A 207 21.07 14.52 12.18
CA TYR A 207 20.84 15.43 11.06
C TYR A 207 22.13 16.08 10.58
N GLU A 208 22.94 16.59 11.51
CA GLU A 208 24.25 17.18 11.21
C GLU A 208 25.20 16.18 10.56
N ARG A 209 25.13 14.90 10.92
CA ARG A 209 25.92 13.84 10.29
C ARG A 209 25.59 13.71 8.79
N PHE A 210 24.32 13.66 8.41
CA PHE A 210 23.90 13.59 7.01
C PHE A 210 24.26 14.84 6.22
N LEU A 211 24.04 16.03 6.81
CA LEU A 211 24.33 17.33 6.18
C LEU A 211 25.84 17.61 6.03
N ASN A 212 26.66 17.05 6.90
CA ASN A 212 28.11 17.19 6.86
C ASN A 212 28.83 16.06 6.10
N ASN A 213 28.13 15.01 5.72
CA ASN A 213 28.70 13.93 4.94
C ASN A 213 28.95 14.37 3.50
N LYS A 214 30.18 14.79 3.21
CA LYS A 214 30.62 15.24 1.87
C LYS A 214 31.00 14.09 0.93
N GLN A 215 31.03 12.87 1.42
CA GLN A 215 31.47 11.67 0.70
C GLN A 215 30.35 10.64 0.62
N GLY A 216 29.12 11.06 0.40
CA GLY A 216 28.02 10.14 0.18
C GLY A 216 28.40 9.11 -0.87
N LEU A 217 28.61 7.86 -0.44
CA LEU A 217 28.98 6.76 -1.32
C LEU A 217 27.80 6.25 -2.14
N VAL A 218 26.58 6.64 -1.75
CA VAL A 218 25.32 6.19 -2.33
C VAL A 218 24.42 7.40 -2.51
N ASP A 219 23.73 7.44 -3.62
CA ASP A 219 22.76 8.47 -3.95
C ASP A 219 21.37 8.14 -3.38
N ILE A 220 20.62 9.16 -2.95
CA ILE A 220 19.29 9.02 -2.36
C ILE A 220 18.32 8.36 -3.37
N GLU A 221 18.34 8.82 -4.63
CA GLU A 221 17.47 8.31 -5.69
C GLU A 221 17.81 6.86 -6.03
N GLN A 222 19.09 6.53 -6.12
CA GLN A 222 19.52 5.15 -6.34
C GLN A 222 19.10 4.21 -5.21
N THR A 223 19.10 4.69 -3.96
CA THR A 223 18.62 3.90 -2.81
C THR A 223 17.12 3.65 -2.90
N GLU A 224 16.34 4.67 -3.24
CA GLU A 224 14.90 4.55 -3.44
C GLU A 224 14.58 3.60 -4.60
N GLU A 225 15.26 3.75 -5.73
CA GLU A 225 15.09 2.88 -6.89
C GLU A 225 15.47 1.43 -6.58
N ALA A 226 16.55 1.22 -5.82
CA ALA A 226 16.96 -0.11 -5.38
C ALA A 226 15.90 -0.77 -4.51
N MET A 227 15.32 -0.03 -3.54
CA MET A 227 14.22 -0.50 -2.71
C MET A 227 13.01 -0.92 -3.55
N GLN A 228 12.59 -0.08 -4.50
CA GLN A 228 11.47 -0.36 -5.41
C GLN A 228 11.74 -1.61 -6.24
N LYS A 229 12.92 -1.73 -6.85
CA LYS A 229 13.33 -2.91 -7.63
C LYS A 229 13.36 -4.21 -6.82
N ILE A 230 13.81 -4.14 -5.57
CA ILE A 230 13.81 -5.31 -4.68
C ILE A 230 12.37 -5.77 -4.44
N MET A 231 11.47 -4.87 -4.10
CA MET A 231 10.08 -5.21 -3.84
C MET A 231 9.37 -5.72 -5.10
N ASP A 232 9.64 -5.11 -6.25
CA ASP A 232 9.09 -5.54 -7.54
C ASP A 232 9.54 -6.95 -7.91
N GLN A 233 10.84 -7.21 -7.89
CA GLN A 233 11.42 -8.47 -8.39
C GLN A 233 11.29 -9.65 -7.43
N TYR A 234 11.25 -9.40 -6.11
CA TYR A 234 11.33 -10.48 -5.13
C TYR A 234 10.08 -10.60 -4.25
N ALA A 235 9.29 -9.54 -4.11
CA ALA A 235 8.09 -9.54 -3.26
C ALA A 235 6.77 -9.48 -4.05
N GLY A 236 6.76 -9.93 -5.30
CA GLY A 236 5.54 -10.02 -6.12
C GLY A 236 5.06 -8.65 -6.60
N GLY A 237 5.89 -7.95 -7.36
CA GLY A 237 5.53 -6.75 -8.08
C GLY A 237 5.14 -7.02 -9.53
N ILE A 238 5.06 -5.96 -10.35
CA ILE A 238 4.62 -6.01 -11.75
C ILE A 238 5.50 -6.94 -12.58
N SER A 239 6.83 -6.83 -12.45
CA SER A 239 7.79 -7.60 -13.25
C SER A 239 7.69 -9.12 -13.06
N THR A 240 6.99 -9.55 -12.03
CA THR A 240 6.77 -10.96 -11.68
C THR A 240 5.31 -11.39 -11.81
N ASP A 241 4.49 -10.61 -12.49
CA ASP A 241 3.03 -10.81 -12.56
C ASP A 241 2.40 -11.02 -11.17
N TYR A 242 2.93 -10.28 -10.17
CA TYR A 242 2.53 -10.34 -8.76
C TYR A 242 2.76 -11.70 -8.09
N GLN A 243 3.63 -12.55 -8.64
CA GLN A 243 3.98 -13.86 -8.10
C GLN A 243 5.25 -13.79 -7.27
N TYR A 244 5.27 -14.55 -6.18
CA TYR A 244 6.42 -14.70 -5.28
C TYR A 244 6.51 -16.13 -4.72
N ASN A 245 7.63 -16.43 -4.09
CA ASN A 245 7.85 -17.68 -3.33
C ASN A 245 8.74 -17.40 -2.11
N GLU A 246 8.90 -18.37 -1.23
CA GLU A 246 9.70 -18.22 0.00
C GLU A 246 11.15 -17.82 -0.30
N ALA A 247 11.79 -18.45 -1.27
CA ALA A 247 13.18 -18.15 -1.62
C ALA A 247 13.38 -16.71 -2.11
N ARG A 248 12.46 -16.19 -2.92
CA ARG A 248 12.47 -14.78 -3.35
C ARG A 248 12.26 -13.84 -2.17
N LEU A 249 11.33 -14.15 -1.27
CA LEU A 249 11.07 -13.32 -0.08
C LEU A 249 12.27 -13.31 0.89
N GLU A 250 13.03 -14.37 0.99
CA GLU A 250 14.28 -14.39 1.75
C GLU A 250 15.31 -13.44 1.16
N LEU A 251 15.51 -13.50 -0.16
CA LEU A 251 16.38 -12.56 -0.87
C LEU A 251 15.90 -11.09 -0.73
N ALA A 252 14.59 -10.85 -0.77
CA ALA A 252 14.04 -9.52 -0.53
C ALA A 252 14.41 -9.01 0.87
N ASP A 253 14.21 -9.83 1.91
CA ASP A 253 14.51 -9.47 3.30
C ASP A 253 16.00 -9.14 3.50
N GLU A 254 16.89 -9.99 2.97
CA GLU A 254 18.34 -9.77 3.03
C GLU A 254 18.75 -8.45 2.34
N LYS A 255 18.21 -8.20 1.14
CA LYS A 255 18.53 -6.99 0.36
C LYS A 255 17.99 -5.72 1.00
N ILE A 256 16.76 -5.75 1.56
CA ILE A 256 16.19 -4.61 2.27
C ILE A 256 16.99 -4.31 3.55
N LYS A 257 17.37 -5.33 4.32
CA LYS A 257 18.25 -5.16 5.49
C LYS A 257 19.61 -4.55 5.11
N PHE A 258 20.16 -4.94 3.98
CA PHE A 258 21.40 -4.35 3.48
C PHE A 258 21.21 -2.85 3.13
N LEU A 259 20.09 -2.49 2.49
CA LEU A 259 19.77 -1.08 2.24
C LEU A 259 19.57 -0.29 3.54
N GLU A 260 18.88 -0.84 4.54
CA GLU A 260 18.75 -0.19 5.86
C GLU A 260 20.12 0.13 6.47
N GLN A 261 21.05 -0.81 6.41
CA GLN A 261 22.42 -0.60 6.92
C GLN A 261 23.20 0.45 6.10
N SER A 262 22.87 0.61 4.83
CA SER A 262 23.55 1.56 3.95
C SER A 262 23.04 3.00 4.08
N ILE A 263 21.89 3.23 4.71
CA ILE A 263 21.30 4.56 4.92
C ILE A 263 22.31 5.53 5.58
N ASP A 264 23.09 5.05 6.52
CA ASP A 264 24.06 5.87 7.25
C ASP A 264 25.21 6.41 6.37
N ASN A 265 25.35 5.88 5.14
CA ASN A 265 26.32 6.34 4.14
C ASN A 265 25.74 7.40 3.18
N LEU A 266 24.45 7.75 3.31
CA LEU A 266 23.84 8.80 2.51
C LEU A 266 24.34 10.19 2.96
N ALA A 267 24.27 11.15 2.04
CA ALA A 267 24.57 12.55 2.28
C ALA A 267 23.35 13.40 1.92
N ALA A 268 23.04 14.40 2.75
CA ALA A 268 22.04 15.40 2.46
C ALA A 268 22.70 16.72 2.10
N GLN A 269 22.27 17.35 1.01
CA GLN A 269 22.75 18.67 0.60
C GLN A 269 21.98 19.79 1.31
N ASP A 270 20.73 19.52 1.63
CA ASP A 270 19.79 20.44 2.26
C ASP A 270 18.74 19.70 3.12
N ALA A 271 17.72 20.42 3.55
CA ALA A 271 16.63 19.88 4.37
C ALA A 271 15.71 18.93 3.58
N ASP A 272 15.55 19.13 2.27
CA ASP A 272 14.71 18.28 1.43
C ASP A 272 15.36 16.91 1.24
N ASP A 273 16.66 16.86 0.99
CA ASP A 273 17.42 15.61 0.96
C ASP A 273 17.36 14.87 2.30
N LEU A 274 17.49 15.63 3.41
CA LEU A 274 17.37 15.05 4.75
C LEU A 274 15.99 14.42 4.97
N LEU A 275 14.92 15.09 4.56
CA LEU A 275 13.56 14.55 4.62
C LEU A 275 13.46 13.27 3.79
N ARG A 276 13.97 13.24 2.57
CA ARG A 276 13.95 12.06 1.69
C ARG A 276 14.70 10.88 2.31
N ILE A 277 15.82 11.10 2.98
CA ILE A 277 16.56 10.03 3.70
C ILE A 277 15.67 9.42 4.78
N TYR A 278 14.96 10.25 5.56
CA TYR A 278 14.04 9.74 6.60
C TYR A 278 12.83 9.01 6.00
N GLU A 279 12.28 9.50 4.91
CA GLU A 279 11.19 8.82 4.20
C GLU A 279 11.63 7.44 3.68
N ILE A 280 12.82 7.32 3.09
CA ILE A 280 13.35 6.03 2.64
C ILE A 280 13.53 5.08 3.83
N ARG A 281 14.08 5.55 4.94
CA ARG A 281 14.24 4.74 6.16
C ARG A 281 12.89 4.18 6.65
N GLU A 282 11.86 5.02 6.69
CA GLU A 282 10.51 4.59 7.08
C GLU A 282 9.91 3.59 6.09
N ARG A 283 10.11 3.82 4.79
CA ARG A 283 9.64 2.89 3.74
C ARG A 283 10.35 1.54 3.80
N LEU A 284 11.65 1.49 4.10
CA LEU A 284 12.39 0.23 4.28
C LEU A 284 11.81 -0.58 5.45
N THR A 285 11.47 0.06 6.57
CA THR A 285 10.78 -0.60 7.68
C THR A 285 9.43 -1.18 7.25
N VAL A 286 8.68 -0.43 6.43
CA VAL A 286 7.42 -0.91 5.85
C VAL A 286 7.66 -2.11 4.92
N CYS A 287 8.68 -2.06 4.06
CA CYS A 287 9.05 -3.17 3.17
C CYS A 287 9.36 -4.45 3.96
N ARG A 288 10.13 -4.35 5.05
CA ARG A 288 10.39 -5.49 5.95
C ARG A 288 9.12 -6.07 6.53
N SER A 289 8.20 -5.20 6.97
CA SER A 289 6.90 -5.63 7.51
C SER A 289 6.08 -6.36 6.44
N VAL A 290 6.01 -5.82 5.22
CA VAL A 290 5.33 -6.49 4.09
C VAL A 290 5.93 -7.85 3.80
N ILE A 291 7.25 -7.95 3.70
CA ILE A 291 7.95 -9.21 3.43
C ILE A 291 7.66 -10.24 4.54
N ALA A 292 7.70 -9.82 5.81
CA ALA A 292 7.40 -10.69 6.94
C ALA A 292 5.96 -11.23 6.90
N HIS A 293 4.98 -10.39 6.56
CA HIS A 293 3.59 -10.79 6.38
C HIS A 293 3.42 -11.78 5.21
N LEU A 294 4.04 -11.51 4.05
CA LEU A 294 4.00 -12.41 2.90
C LEU A 294 4.63 -13.77 3.22
N LYS A 295 5.74 -13.80 3.96
CA LYS A 295 6.38 -15.05 4.44
C LYS A 295 5.49 -15.81 5.43
N ALA A 296 4.74 -15.10 6.27
CA ALA A 296 3.90 -15.71 7.29
C ALA A 296 2.63 -16.36 6.72
N ARG A 297 2.03 -15.80 5.67
CA ARG A 297 0.81 -16.31 5.03
C ARG A 297 1.14 -17.35 3.98
N LYS A 298 1.11 -18.62 4.38
CA LYS A 298 1.42 -19.77 3.50
C LYS A 298 0.18 -20.27 2.75
N GLU A 299 -0.43 -19.37 1.99
CA GLU A 299 -1.58 -19.65 1.12
C GLU A 299 -1.70 -18.59 0.02
N THR A 300 -2.49 -18.85 -1.00
CA THR A 300 -2.98 -17.86 -1.96
C THR A 300 -4.50 -17.72 -1.78
N ARG A 301 -4.91 -16.62 -1.16
CA ARG A 301 -6.33 -16.34 -0.85
C ARG A 301 -6.96 -15.37 -1.86
N TRP A 302 -6.18 -14.40 -2.29
CA TRP A 302 -6.62 -13.34 -3.20
C TRP A 302 -5.66 -13.22 -4.37
N HIS A 303 -5.93 -13.96 -5.43
CA HIS A 303 -5.09 -13.96 -6.64
C HIS A 303 -4.83 -12.56 -7.21
N SER A 304 -5.80 -11.64 -7.06
CA SER A 304 -5.69 -10.26 -7.50
C SER A 304 -4.75 -9.39 -6.66
N PHE A 305 -4.28 -9.87 -5.51
CA PHE A 305 -3.35 -9.13 -4.64
C PHE A 305 -1.94 -9.71 -4.65
N ALA A 306 -1.79 -10.99 -4.86
CA ALA A 306 -0.54 -11.69 -5.11
C ALA A 306 -0.77 -13.20 -5.15
N GLU A 307 0.14 -13.94 -5.77
CA GLU A 307 0.13 -15.40 -5.82
C GLU A 307 1.40 -15.96 -5.20
N ASN A 308 1.25 -16.76 -4.14
CA ASN A 308 2.35 -17.51 -3.56
C ASN A 308 2.54 -18.82 -4.33
N LEU A 309 3.63 -18.94 -5.07
CA LEU A 309 3.93 -20.11 -5.92
C LEU A 309 4.17 -21.39 -5.14
N ASP A 310 4.65 -21.28 -3.88
CA ASP A 310 4.85 -22.46 -3.02
C ASP A 310 3.53 -22.93 -2.38
N TYR A 311 2.57 -22.00 -2.21
CA TYR A 311 1.27 -22.25 -1.60
C TYR A 311 0.13 -21.68 -2.46
N PRO A 312 -0.17 -22.29 -3.63
CA PRO A 312 -1.09 -21.70 -4.61
C PRO A 312 -2.57 -21.81 -4.22
N ASN A 313 -2.90 -22.56 -3.18
CA ASN A 313 -4.26 -22.81 -2.75
C ASN A 313 -4.61 -22.04 -1.47
N LYS A 314 -5.90 -21.73 -1.32
CA LYS A 314 -6.47 -21.18 -0.10
C LYS A 314 -6.47 -22.24 1.01
N ASP A 315 -6.11 -21.85 2.23
CA ASP A 315 -6.09 -22.71 3.42
C ASP A 315 -6.90 -22.08 4.57
N ASP A 316 -8.22 -22.26 4.56
CA ASP A 316 -9.11 -21.74 5.61
C ASP A 316 -8.86 -22.38 6.99
N LYS A 317 -8.31 -23.57 7.03
CA LYS A 317 -8.04 -24.25 8.30
C LYS A 317 -6.97 -23.53 9.12
N ASN A 318 -5.92 -23.05 8.46
CA ASN A 318 -4.76 -22.45 9.12
C ASN A 318 -4.76 -20.91 9.02
N PHE A 319 -5.30 -20.35 7.94
CA PHE A 319 -5.17 -18.93 7.61
C PHE A 319 -6.48 -18.14 7.50
N ASN A 320 -7.61 -18.67 8.00
CA ASN A 320 -8.80 -17.83 8.26
C ASN A 320 -8.57 -16.98 9.51
N LYS A 321 -7.50 -16.17 9.50
CA LYS A 321 -6.94 -15.41 10.62
C LYS A 321 -6.33 -14.11 10.12
N TYR A 322 -6.13 -13.15 11.02
CA TYR A 322 -5.27 -12.00 10.73
C TYR A 322 -3.81 -12.38 10.87
N VAL A 323 -2.99 -11.89 9.96
CA VAL A 323 -1.54 -11.83 10.11
C VAL A 323 -1.21 -10.42 10.57
N ASN A 324 -0.71 -10.29 11.77
CA ASN A 324 -0.29 -9.03 12.37
C ASN A 324 1.22 -9.05 12.61
N SER A 325 1.79 -7.88 12.82
CA SER A 325 3.21 -7.74 13.17
C SER A 325 3.45 -6.59 14.12
N ARG A 326 4.58 -6.68 14.84
CA ARG A 326 5.11 -5.62 15.68
C ARG A 326 6.61 -5.55 15.51
N LEU A 327 7.16 -4.35 15.51
CA LEU A 327 8.62 -4.17 15.57
C LEU A 327 9.07 -4.26 17.03
N GLU A 328 9.93 -5.25 17.35
CA GLU A 328 10.50 -5.47 18.68
C GLU A 328 12.01 -5.65 18.56
N ASN A 329 12.77 -4.82 19.25
CA ASN A 329 14.25 -4.88 19.23
C ASN A 329 14.88 -4.93 17.83
N GLY A 330 14.30 -4.17 16.89
CA GLY A 330 14.77 -4.12 15.50
C GLY A 330 14.32 -5.26 14.60
N GLU A 331 13.54 -6.23 15.11
CA GLU A 331 13.02 -7.37 14.37
C GLU A 331 11.50 -7.33 14.24
N ILE A 332 10.98 -7.71 13.08
CA ILE A 332 9.53 -7.81 12.85
C ILE A 332 9.04 -9.15 13.43
N LYS A 333 8.23 -9.07 14.47
CA LYS A 333 7.55 -10.21 15.09
C LYS A 333 6.18 -10.40 14.50
N ILE A 334 5.90 -11.59 13.98
CA ILE A 334 4.57 -11.97 13.47
C ILE A 334 3.70 -12.45 14.62
N ILE A 335 2.44 -11.98 14.61
CA ILE A 335 1.38 -12.32 15.56
C ILE A 335 0.19 -12.82 14.76
N ILE A 336 -0.24 -14.04 14.97
CA ILE A 336 -1.44 -14.59 14.32
C ILE A 336 -2.62 -14.41 15.26
N ARG A 337 -3.67 -13.71 14.79
CA ARG A 337 -4.89 -13.45 15.56
C ARG A 337 -6.10 -14.09 14.93
N ASP A 338 -7.00 -14.58 15.76
CA ASP A 338 -8.30 -15.06 15.32
C ASP A 338 -9.15 -13.91 14.79
N LEU A 339 -10.10 -14.23 13.89
CA LEU A 339 -11.01 -13.21 13.37
C LEU A 339 -11.87 -12.64 14.51
N VAL A 340 -12.03 -11.33 14.52
CA VAL A 340 -12.98 -10.66 15.40
C VAL A 340 -14.39 -10.97 14.92
N GLU A 341 -15.23 -11.52 15.79
CA GLU A 341 -16.60 -11.84 15.44
C GLU A 341 -17.43 -10.54 15.26
N GLY A 342 -18.16 -10.48 14.15
CA GLY A 342 -19.03 -9.33 13.88
C GLY A 342 -20.06 -9.11 14.99
N GLY A 343 -20.23 -7.86 15.39
CA GLY A 343 -21.15 -7.45 16.46
C GLY A 343 -20.65 -7.64 17.90
N LYS A 344 -19.41 -8.14 18.07
CA LYS A 344 -18.76 -8.15 19.39
C LYS A 344 -17.87 -6.91 19.54
N SER A 345 -17.86 -6.35 20.73
CA SER A 345 -16.87 -5.34 21.11
C SER A 345 -15.50 -5.99 21.16
N TYR A 346 -14.51 -5.28 20.65
CA TYR A 346 -13.10 -5.63 20.76
C TYR A 346 -12.34 -4.43 21.34
N GLU A 347 -11.68 -4.67 22.44
CA GLU A 347 -10.79 -3.72 23.10
C GLU A 347 -9.42 -4.38 23.27
N HIS A 348 -8.38 -3.58 23.23
CA HIS A 348 -7.04 -4.10 23.53
C HIS A 348 -7.01 -4.51 25.00
N CYS A 349 -6.64 -5.76 25.24
CA CYS A 349 -6.35 -6.19 26.62
C CYS A 349 -4.95 -5.66 27.00
N ASP A 350 -4.84 -5.07 28.19
CA ASP A 350 -3.58 -4.64 28.79
C ASP A 350 -2.61 -5.84 28.98
#